data_eb0bfd7fbc3eec91de2d8ac8566a6c04
#
_entry.id   eb0bfd7fbc3eec91de2d8ac8566a6c04
#
_cell.length_a   1.000
_cell.length_b   1.000
_cell.length_c   1.000
_cell.angle_alpha   90.00
_cell.angle_beta   90.00
_cell.angle_gamma   90.00
#
_symmetry.space_group_name_H-M   'P 1'
#
loop_
_entity.id
_entity.type
_entity.pdbx_description
1 polymer ?
#
loop_
_entity_poly.entity_id
_entity_poly.type
_entity_poly.pdbx_seq_one_letter_code
_entity_poly.pdbx_strand_id
1 'polypeptide(L)'
;MAVIVSVATLAAAFAAEPLSAWLPPMPEHLEQAMNAMLVGPLWVSFLSVSVFAPFFEEWLCRGIVLRGLLQKSSPAVAITVSAAFFAILHMNPWQAIPAFLLGLLFGYVYYKTGSLKLTMLMHFVNNTLALMISKVPSLADAENFIEVLCPWKYTCIYIAAVLFLVSTVGILAGIPKK
;
A
#
# COMPACT_ATOMS: atom_id res chain seq x y z
N MET A 1 16.45 -0.44 8.59
CA MET A 1 15.64 -0.93 7.45
C MET A 1 14.13 -0.81 7.72
N ALA A 2 13.59 -1.36 8.82
CA ALA A 2 12.15 -1.31 9.11
C ALA A 2 11.55 0.11 9.02
N VAL A 3 12.15 1.10 9.68
CA VAL A 3 11.69 2.50 9.62
C VAL A 3 11.69 3.05 8.20
N ILE A 4 12.77 2.82 7.44
CA ILE A 4 12.89 3.33 6.07
C ILE A 4 11.77 2.79 5.18
N VAL A 5 11.53 1.47 5.21
CA VAL A 5 10.48 0.87 4.36
C VAL A 5 9.07 1.23 4.83
N SER A 6 8.84 1.45 6.13
CA SER A 6 7.56 1.95 6.65
C SER A 6 7.28 3.37 6.16
N VAL A 7 8.26 4.28 6.26
CA VAL A 7 8.09 5.64 5.73
C VAL A 7 7.94 5.62 4.21
N ALA A 8 8.67 4.76 3.50
CA ALA A 8 8.51 4.59 2.04
C ALA A 8 7.11 4.08 1.67
N THR A 9 6.50 3.24 2.50
CA THR A 9 5.11 2.80 2.29
C THR A 9 4.14 3.96 2.36
N LEU A 10 4.25 4.81 3.39
CA LEU A 10 3.40 5.99 3.54
C LEU A 10 3.63 7.01 2.41
N ALA A 11 4.88 7.20 2.02
CA ALA A 11 5.23 8.03 0.88
C ALA A 11 4.65 7.49 -0.44
N ALA A 12 4.66 6.15 -0.63
CA ALA A 12 4.08 5.52 -1.82
C ALA A 12 2.55 5.62 -1.83
N ALA A 13 1.90 5.42 -0.70
CA ALA A 13 0.45 5.59 -0.57
C ALA A 13 0.03 7.03 -0.90
N PHE A 14 0.73 8.02 -0.34
CA PHE A 14 0.48 9.43 -0.64
C PHE A 14 0.77 9.78 -2.12
N ALA A 15 1.87 9.26 -2.69
CA ALA A 15 2.22 9.51 -4.09
C ALA A 15 1.26 8.82 -5.07
N ALA A 16 0.56 7.77 -4.66
CA ALA A 16 -0.43 7.08 -5.47
C ALA A 16 -1.80 7.79 -5.50
N GLU A 17 -2.07 8.65 -4.53
CA GLU A 17 -3.37 9.29 -4.35
C GLU A 17 -3.85 10.06 -5.60
N PRO A 18 -3.04 10.86 -6.33
CA PRO A 18 -3.51 11.58 -7.52
C PRO A 18 -4.03 10.66 -8.64
N LEU A 19 -3.63 9.40 -8.66
CA LEU A 19 -4.11 8.43 -9.65
C LEU A 19 -5.57 8.05 -9.39
N SER A 20 -6.03 8.14 -8.16
CA SER A 20 -7.43 7.90 -7.81
C SER A 20 -8.35 8.98 -8.38
N ALA A 21 -7.84 10.21 -8.59
CA ALA A 21 -8.59 11.31 -9.21
C ALA A 21 -8.98 11.06 -10.68
N TRP A 22 -8.36 10.06 -11.34
CA TRP A 22 -8.73 9.67 -12.71
C TRP A 22 -9.91 8.69 -12.74
N LEU A 23 -10.28 8.14 -11.58
CA LEU A 23 -11.44 7.27 -11.48
C LEU A 23 -12.72 8.11 -11.29
N PRO A 24 -13.87 7.61 -11.79
CA PRO A 24 -15.15 8.21 -11.43
C PRO A 24 -15.39 8.08 -9.92
N PRO A 25 -16.31 8.86 -9.35
CA PRO A 25 -16.72 8.68 -7.96
C PRO A 25 -17.06 7.22 -7.66
N MET A 26 -16.71 6.76 -6.46
CA MET A 26 -16.99 5.38 -6.06
C MET A 26 -18.51 5.15 -6.01
N PRO A 27 -19.02 4.06 -6.58
CA PRO A 27 -20.44 3.73 -6.47
C PRO A 27 -20.88 3.56 -5.01
N GLU A 28 -22.03 4.11 -4.64
CA GLU A 28 -22.53 4.11 -3.25
C GLU A 28 -22.59 2.71 -2.62
N HIS A 29 -23.00 1.69 -3.37
CA HIS A 29 -23.07 0.33 -2.87
C HIS A 29 -21.69 -0.24 -2.47
N LEU A 30 -20.64 0.17 -3.18
CA LEU A 30 -19.29 -0.26 -2.88
C LEU A 30 -18.73 0.50 -1.67
N GLU A 31 -18.97 1.81 -1.62
CA GLU A 31 -18.61 2.64 -0.46
C GLU A 31 -19.31 2.13 0.81
N GLN A 32 -20.61 1.84 0.75
CA GLN A 32 -21.36 1.25 1.86
C GLN A 32 -20.79 -0.11 2.29
N ALA A 33 -20.41 -0.98 1.33
CA ALA A 33 -19.80 -2.26 1.64
C ALA A 33 -18.42 -2.10 2.35
N MET A 34 -17.61 -1.14 1.90
CA MET A 34 -16.33 -0.84 2.55
C MET A 34 -16.53 -0.27 3.95
N ASN A 35 -17.46 0.68 4.10
CA ASN A 35 -17.79 1.27 5.39
C ASN A 35 -18.33 0.22 6.36
N ALA A 36 -19.14 -0.73 5.88
CA ALA A 36 -19.68 -1.82 6.70
C ALA A 36 -18.57 -2.68 7.34
N MET A 37 -17.40 -2.83 6.69
CA MET A 37 -16.26 -3.54 7.27
C MET A 37 -15.62 -2.79 8.44
N LEU A 38 -15.89 -1.49 8.56
CA LEU A 38 -15.36 -0.61 9.61
C LEU A 38 -16.38 -0.30 10.71
N VAL A 39 -17.62 -0.84 10.58
CA VAL A 39 -18.65 -0.73 11.61
C VAL A 39 -18.35 -1.69 12.77
N GLY A 40 -18.51 -1.19 13.99
CA GLY A 40 -18.29 -1.98 15.19
C GLY A 40 -17.12 -1.50 16.06
N PRO A 41 -16.70 -2.29 17.05
CA PRO A 41 -15.61 -1.88 17.93
C PRO A 41 -14.30 -1.72 17.17
N LEU A 42 -13.59 -0.62 17.42
CA LEU A 42 -12.33 -0.28 16.72
C LEU A 42 -11.29 -1.41 16.79
N TRP A 43 -11.23 -2.13 17.90
CA TRP A 43 -10.28 -3.24 18.05
C TRP A 43 -10.55 -4.40 17.07
N VAL A 44 -11.82 -4.64 16.69
CA VAL A 44 -12.19 -5.66 15.69
C VAL A 44 -11.68 -5.23 14.31
N SER A 45 -11.98 -3.99 13.89
CA SER A 45 -11.51 -3.44 12.61
C SER A 45 -9.97 -3.40 12.59
N PHE A 46 -9.32 -3.01 13.69
CA PHE A 46 -7.86 -3.00 13.80
C PHE A 46 -7.27 -4.40 13.62
N LEU A 47 -7.77 -5.39 14.33
CA LEU A 47 -7.26 -6.76 14.19
C LEU A 47 -7.49 -7.31 12.78
N SER A 48 -8.70 -7.12 12.23
CA SER A 48 -9.06 -7.65 10.91
C SER A 48 -8.27 -6.96 9.80
N VAL A 49 -8.31 -5.63 9.74
CA VAL A 49 -7.78 -4.85 8.63
C VAL A 49 -6.28 -4.60 8.75
N SER A 50 -5.78 -4.32 9.97
CA SER A 50 -4.38 -3.94 10.16
C SER A 50 -3.46 -5.12 10.50
N VAL A 51 -3.99 -6.21 11.08
CA VAL A 51 -3.16 -7.35 11.51
C VAL A 51 -3.39 -8.57 10.62
N PHE A 52 -4.62 -9.09 10.59
CA PHE A 52 -4.88 -10.37 9.90
C PHE A 52 -4.81 -10.23 8.38
N ALA A 53 -5.44 -9.21 7.78
CA ALA A 53 -5.40 -9.03 6.35
C ALA A 53 -3.95 -8.88 5.83
N PRO A 54 -3.10 -7.97 6.35
CA PRO A 54 -1.69 -7.89 5.97
C PRO A 54 -0.92 -9.19 6.13
N PHE A 55 -1.18 -9.92 7.22
CA PHE A 55 -0.50 -11.19 7.45
C PHE A 55 -0.81 -12.21 6.34
N PHE A 56 -2.09 -12.46 6.07
CA PHE A 56 -2.50 -13.47 5.09
C PHE A 56 -2.20 -13.04 3.65
N GLU A 57 -2.41 -11.77 3.33
CA GLU A 57 -2.17 -11.26 1.98
C GLU A 57 -0.68 -11.24 1.63
N GLU A 58 0.20 -10.83 2.54
CA GLU A 58 1.64 -10.89 2.30
C GLU A 58 2.15 -12.32 2.27
N TRP A 59 1.65 -13.18 3.16
CA TRP A 59 2.00 -14.60 3.11
C TRP A 59 1.64 -15.22 1.75
N LEU A 60 0.45 -14.93 1.23
CA LEU A 60 0.00 -15.43 -0.06
C LEU A 60 0.79 -14.77 -1.21
N CYS A 61 0.81 -13.43 -1.27
CA CYS A 61 1.36 -12.72 -2.43
C CYS A 61 2.89 -12.78 -2.51
N ARG A 62 3.59 -12.67 -1.36
CA ARG A 62 5.06 -12.65 -1.33
C ARG A 62 5.63 -14.00 -0.93
N GLY A 63 5.03 -14.62 0.09
CA GLY A 63 5.48 -15.92 0.58
C GLY A 63 5.28 -17.06 -0.40
N ILE A 64 4.18 -17.08 -1.15
CA ILE A 64 3.85 -18.14 -2.11
C ILE A 64 4.03 -17.67 -3.55
N VAL A 65 3.23 -16.69 -4.01
CA VAL A 65 3.18 -16.30 -5.43
C VAL A 65 4.50 -15.72 -5.90
N LEU A 66 4.98 -14.64 -5.28
CA LEU A 66 6.23 -13.98 -5.69
C LEU A 66 7.43 -14.92 -5.55
N ARG A 67 7.53 -15.61 -4.43
CA ARG A 67 8.62 -16.58 -4.20
C ARG A 67 8.65 -17.69 -5.26
N GLY A 68 7.49 -18.21 -5.64
CA GLY A 68 7.38 -19.23 -6.69
C GLY A 68 7.75 -18.69 -8.07
N LEU A 69 7.29 -17.46 -8.39
CA LEU A 69 7.58 -16.82 -9.68
C LEU A 69 9.07 -16.45 -9.83
N LEU A 70 9.75 -16.04 -8.76
CA LEU A 70 11.18 -15.72 -8.76
C LEU A 70 12.07 -16.92 -9.12
N GLN A 71 11.56 -18.15 -9.02
CA GLN A 71 12.29 -19.34 -9.43
C GLN A 71 12.21 -19.61 -10.94
N LYS A 72 11.22 -19.03 -11.65
CA LYS A 72 10.88 -19.37 -13.03
C LYS A 72 10.88 -18.18 -13.99
N SER A 73 10.96 -16.97 -13.48
CA SER A 73 10.86 -15.73 -14.27
C SER A 73 11.82 -14.65 -13.79
N SER A 74 11.98 -13.61 -14.61
CA SER A 74 12.80 -12.46 -14.22
C SER A 74 12.17 -11.74 -13.00
N PRO A 75 12.98 -11.08 -12.17
CA PRO A 75 12.48 -10.35 -10.99
C PRO A 75 11.42 -9.31 -11.33
N ALA A 76 11.58 -8.61 -12.46
CA ALA A 76 10.60 -7.61 -12.90
C ALA A 76 9.24 -8.26 -13.18
N VAL A 77 9.22 -9.35 -13.93
CA VAL A 77 7.99 -10.09 -14.23
C VAL A 77 7.37 -10.66 -12.96
N ALA A 78 8.18 -11.30 -12.10
CA ALA A 78 7.69 -11.89 -10.86
C ALA A 78 7.04 -10.85 -9.94
N ILE A 79 7.69 -9.70 -9.76
CA ILE A 79 7.18 -8.59 -8.93
C ILE A 79 5.89 -8.02 -9.53
N THR A 80 5.86 -7.76 -10.84
CA THR A 80 4.68 -7.19 -11.51
C THR A 80 3.48 -8.14 -11.43
N VAL A 81 3.68 -9.43 -11.69
CA VAL A 81 2.59 -10.44 -11.62
C VAL A 81 2.09 -10.57 -10.17
N SER A 82 2.99 -10.62 -9.18
CA SER A 82 2.58 -10.66 -7.77
C SER A 82 1.84 -9.39 -7.34
N ALA A 83 2.24 -8.22 -7.84
CA ALA A 83 1.54 -6.96 -7.57
C ALA A 83 0.16 -6.91 -8.23
N ALA A 84 0.04 -7.41 -9.47
CA ALA A 84 -1.24 -7.51 -10.16
C ALA A 84 -2.18 -8.49 -9.44
N PHE A 85 -1.67 -9.62 -8.99
CA PHE A 85 -2.44 -10.56 -8.18
C PHE A 85 -2.94 -9.93 -6.88
N PHE A 86 -2.07 -9.20 -6.18
CA PHE A 86 -2.43 -8.45 -4.97
C PHE A 86 -3.53 -7.41 -5.24
N ALA A 87 -3.43 -6.66 -6.35
CA ALA A 87 -4.44 -5.70 -6.75
C ALA A 87 -5.80 -6.34 -7.03
N ILE A 88 -5.81 -7.48 -7.74
CA ILE A 88 -7.04 -8.23 -8.08
C ILE A 88 -7.77 -8.73 -6.83
N LEU A 89 -7.06 -9.09 -5.76
CA LEU A 89 -7.68 -9.52 -4.50
C LEU A 89 -8.59 -8.46 -3.87
N HIS A 90 -8.39 -7.18 -4.19
CA HIS A 90 -9.25 -6.09 -3.70
C HIS A 90 -10.60 -5.99 -4.43
N MET A 91 -10.77 -6.66 -5.58
CA MET A 91 -12.02 -6.79 -6.35
C MET A 91 -12.73 -5.47 -6.72
N ASN A 92 -12.04 -4.33 -6.61
CA ASN A 92 -12.54 -3.03 -7.03
C ASN A 92 -11.39 -2.11 -7.51
N PRO A 93 -11.63 -1.25 -8.52
CA PRO A 93 -10.59 -0.41 -9.11
C PRO A 93 -10.01 0.64 -8.16
N TRP A 94 -10.82 1.21 -7.29
CA TRP A 94 -10.40 2.27 -6.37
C TRP A 94 -9.34 1.81 -5.38
N GLN A 95 -9.40 0.56 -4.94
CA GLN A 95 -8.36 -0.04 -4.11
C GLN A 95 -7.28 -0.74 -4.94
N ALA A 96 -7.62 -1.32 -6.10
CA ALA A 96 -6.69 -2.09 -6.92
C ALA A 96 -5.53 -1.25 -7.46
N ILE A 97 -5.78 0.00 -7.88
CA ILE A 97 -4.72 0.88 -8.41
C ILE A 97 -3.65 1.18 -7.34
N PRO A 98 -3.99 1.75 -6.18
CA PRO A 98 -2.99 1.98 -5.13
C PRO A 98 -2.39 0.65 -4.61
N ALA A 99 -3.17 -0.42 -4.51
CA ALA A 99 -2.67 -1.73 -4.12
C ALA A 99 -1.62 -2.28 -5.11
N PHE A 100 -1.81 -2.08 -6.42
CA PHE A 100 -0.81 -2.47 -7.41
C PHE A 100 0.52 -1.77 -7.19
N LEU A 101 0.50 -0.45 -6.99
CA LEU A 101 1.72 0.35 -6.77
C LEU A 101 2.43 -0.01 -5.46
N LEU A 102 1.67 -0.14 -4.36
CA LEU A 102 2.21 -0.66 -3.11
C LEU A 102 2.71 -2.08 -3.28
N GLY A 103 2.00 -2.88 -4.08
CA GLY A 103 2.38 -4.23 -4.43
C GLY A 103 3.74 -4.34 -5.10
N LEU A 104 4.06 -3.43 -6.02
CA LEU A 104 5.37 -3.33 -6.65
C LEU A 104 6.46 -3.00 -5.62
N LEU A 105 6.23 -2.03 -4.74
CA LEU A 105 7.18 -1.65 -3.69
C LEU A 105 7.42 -2.81 -2.71
N PHE A 106 6.37 -3.44 -2.20
CA PHE A 106 6.47 -4.58 -1.28
C PHE A 106 7.19 -5.77 -1.94
N GLY A 107 6.85 -6.05 -3.21
CA GLY A 107 7.52 -7.08 -4.00
C GLY A 107 9.00 -6.80 -4.18
N TYR A 108 9.37 -5.56 -4.45
CA TYR A 108 10.78 -5.15 -4.57
C TYR A 108 11.54 -5.27 -3.24
N VAL A 109 10.94 -4.81 -2.13
CA VAL A 109 11.52 -4.98 -0.79
C VAL A 109 11.71 -6.46 -0.46
N TYR A 110 10.73 -7.30 -0.74
CA TYR A 110 10.84 -8.75 -0.54
C TYR A 110 11.97 -9.35 -1.41
N TYR A 111 12.02 -9.00 -2.68
CA TYR A 111 13.06 -9.48 -3.59
C TYR A 111 14.48 -9.14 -3.12
N LYS A 112 14.69 -7.92 -2.59
CA LYS A 112 16.01 -7.46 -2.13
C LYS A 112 16.38 -8.00 -0.75
N THR A 113 15.41 -8.18 0.14
CA THR A 113 15.67 -8.50 1.56
C THR A 113 15.37 -9.96 1.93
N GLY A 114 14.55 -10.65 1.15
CA GLY A 114 14.01 -11.97 1.48
C GLY A 114 13.10 -11.97 2.72
N SER A 115 12.70 -10.80 3.22
CA SER A 115 12.02 -10.67 4.51
C SER A 115 10.52 -10.45 4.36
N LEU A 116 9.75 -11.51 4.57
CA LEU A 116 8.29 -11.43 4.64
C LEU A 116 7.81 -10.56 5.82
N LYS A 117 8.57 -10.55 6.93
CA LYS A 117 8.24 -9.70 8.10
C LYS A 117 8.29 -8.22 7.77
N LEU A 118 9.19 -7.79 6.88
CA LEU A 118 9.27 -6.39 6.46
C LEU A 118 8.05 -6.00 5.62
N THR A 119 7.62 -6.85 4.69
CA THR A 119 6.45 -6.54 3.86
C THR A 119 5.16 -6.58 4.67
N MET A 120 5.03 -7.51 5.61
CA MET A 120 3.93 -7.52 6.58
C MET A 120 3.89 -6.24 7.42
N LEU A 121 5.06 -5.75 7.89
CA LEU A 121 5.15 -4.48 8.62
C LEU A 121 4.74 -3.29 7.74
N MET A 122 5.21 -3.23 6.50
CA MET A 122 4.85 -2.18 5.55
C MET A 122 3.34 -2.14 5.33
N HIS A 123 2.74 -3.28 5.11
CA HIS A 123 1.31 -3.42 4.89
C HIS A 123 0.51 -3.08 6.17
N PHE A 124 0.93 -3.57 7.32
CA PHE A 124 0.37 -3.19 8.62
C PHE A 124 0.36 -1.68 8.83
N VAL A 125 1.48 -1.00 8.55
CA VAL A 125 1.60 0.46 8.69
C VAL A 125 0.63 1.18 7.76
N ASN A 126 0.54 0.75 6.50
CA ASN A 126 -0.41 1.30 5.53
C ASN A 126 -1.86 1.18 6.00
N ASN A 127 -2.28 -0.02 6.35
CA ASN A 127 -3.67 -0.30 6.72
C ASN A 127 -4.03 0.35 8.07
N THR A 128 -3.08 0.41 9.00
CA THR A 128 -3.30 1.11 10.27
C THR A 128 -3.50 2.61 10.04
N LEU A 129 -2.68 3.25 9.19
CA LEU A 129 -2.87 4.66 8.87
C LEU A 129 -4.21 4.90 8.17
N ALA A 130 -4.56 4.09 7.17
CA ALA A 130 -5.84 4.19 6.48
C ALA A 130 -7.04 4.04 7.45
N LEU A 131 -6.98 3.06 8.36
CA LEU A 131 -7.99 2.89 9.41
C LEU A 131 -8.06 4.10 10.35
N MET A 132 -6.93 4.69 10.74
CA MET A 132 -6.93 5.87 11.60
C MET A 132 -7.51 7.09 10.87
N ILE A 133 -7.16 7.30 9.61
CA ILE A 133 -7.70 8.38 8.78
C ILE A 133 -9.23 8.24 8.67
N SER A 134 -9.75 7.04 8.43
CA SER A 134 -11.20 6.79 8.32
C SER A 134 -12.00 7.09 9.61
N LYS A 135 -11.33 7.25 10.75
CA LYS A 135 -11.95 7.59 12.04
C LYS A 135 -11.89 9.09 12.37
N VAL A 136 -11.25 9.90 11.53
CA VAL A 136 -11.18 11.36 11.68
C VAL A 136 -12.13 11.97 10.67
N PRO A 137 -13.31 12.52 11.08
CA PRO A 137 -14.34 12.98 10.15
C PRO A 137 -13.83 13.95 9.08
N SER A 138 -13.01 14.94 9.46
CA SER A 138 -12.44 15.93 8.53
C SER A 138 -11.48 15.33 7.48
N LEU A 139 -11.00 14.10 7.67
CA LEU A 139 -10.15 13.39 6.72
C LEU A 139 -10.92 12.30 5.98
N ALA A 140 -11.92 11.72 6.64
CA ALA A 140 -12.75 10.67 6.06
C ALA A 140 -13.67 11.21 4.96
N ASP A 141 -14.17 12.45 5.13
CA ASP A 141 -15.07 13.12 4.18
C ASP A 141 -14.33 13.82 3.02
N ALA A 142 -13.00 13.94 3.09
CA ALA A 142 -12.22 14.58 2.03
C ALA A 142 -12.00 13.61 0.86
N GLU A 143 -12.30 14.07 -0.36
CA GLU A 143 -12.09 13.26 -1.57
C GLU A 143 -10.58 13.07 -1.87
N ASN A 144 -9.76 14.04 -1.45
CA ASN A 144 -8.31 14.00 -1.68
C ASN A 144 -7.57 14.87 -0.65
N PHE A 145 -6.28 14.63 -0.49
CA PHE A 145 -5.45 15.38 0.46
C PHE A 145 -5.22 16.85 0.09
N ILE A 146 -5.46 17.26 -1.17
CA ILE A 146 -5.32 18.67 -1.55
C ILE A 146 -6.43 19.53 -0.97
N GLU A 147 -7.59 18.95 -0.63
CA GLU A 147 -8.69 19.64 0.06
C GLU A 147 -8.34 19.91 1.53
N VAL A 148 -7.59 19.02 2.14
CA VAL A 148 -7.16 19.14 3.54
C VAL A 148 -5.90 20.00 3.65
N LEU A 149 -4.99 19.84 2.69
CA LEU A 149 -3.73 20.56 2.62
C LEU A 149 -3.85 21.67 1.59
N CYS A 150 -3.43 22.89 1.93
CA CYS A 150 -3.37 23.93 0.89
C CYS A 150 -2.40 23.49 -0.25
N PRO A 151 -2.64 23.92 -1.52
CA PRO A 151 -1.94 23.36 -2.69
C PRO A 151 -0.42 23.38 -2.59
N TRP A 152 0.19 24.43 -2.02
CA TRP A 152 1.64 24.50 -1.90
C TRP A 152 2.21 23.47 -0.90
N LYS A 153 1.51 23.22 0.22
CA LYS A 153 1.91 22.19 1.20
C LYS A 153 1.79 20.80 0.59
N TYR A 154 0.68 20.54 -0.11
CA TYR A 154 0.49 19.29 -0.83
C TYR A 154 1.64 19.05 -1.81
N THR A 155 1.97 20.04 -2.65
CA THR A 155 3.06 19.93 -3.63
C THR A 155 4.41 19.67 -2.97
N CYS A 156 4.74 20.37 -1.88
CA CYS A 156 5.99 20.14 -1.14
C CYS A 156 6.06 18.72 -0.57
N ILE A 157 4.98 18.24 0.05
CA ILE A 157 4.92 16.89 0.62
C ILE A 157 5.01 15.84 -0.49
N TYR A 158 4.32 16.07 -1.62
CA TYR A 158 4.36 15.18 -2.78
C TYR A 158 5.79 15.02 -3.34
N ILE A 159 6.48 16.14 -3.56
CA ILE A 159 7.87 16.13 -4.03
C ILE A 159 8.77 15.40 -3.02
N ALA A 160 8.62 15.70 -1.72
CA ALA A 160 9.40 15.04 -0.67
C ALA A 160 9.14 13.53 -0.64
N ALA A 161 7.88 13.10 -0.78
CA ALA A 161 7.49 11.70 -0.83
C ALA A 161 8.13 10.97 -2.03
N VAL A 162 8.07 11.56 -3.22
CA VAL A 162 8.68 11.00 -4.43
C VAL A 162 10.20 10.90 -4.30
N LEU A 163 10.86 11.96 -3.81
CA LEU A 163 12.30 11.95 -3.59
C LEU A 163 12.71 10.89 -2.56
N PHE A 164 11.93 10.72 -1.50
CA PHE A 164 12.18 9.69 -0.50
C PHE A 164 12.02 8.28 -1.08
N LEU A 165 11.01 8.05 -1.91
CA LEU A 165 10.81 6.77 -2.61
C LEU A 165 11.99 6.44 -3.53
N VAL A 166 12.40 7.40 -4.37
CA VAL A 166 13.56 7.22 -5.27
C VAL A 166 14.82 6.90 -4.48
N SER A 167 15.06 7.64 -3.40
CA SER A 167 16.20 7.40 -2.49
C SER A 167 16.14 6.00 -1.85
N THR A 168 14.95 5.59 -1.39
CA THR A 168 14.74 4.25 -0.80
C THR A 168 14.99 3.15 -1.81
N VAL A 169 14.50 3.28 -3.04
CA VAL A 169 14.77 2.32 -4.13
C VAL A 169 16.27 2.26 -4.43
N GLY A 170 16.95 3.40 -4.46
CA GLY A 170 18.41 3.48 -4.62
C GLY A 170 19.18 2.74 -3.51
N ILE A 171 18.79 2.97 -2.24
CA ILE A 171 19.38 2.26 -1.09
C ILE A 171 19.17 0.75 -1.21
N LEU A 172 17.95 0.33 -1.54
CA LEU A 172 17.62 -1.08 -1.73
C LEU A 172 18.40 -1.70 -2.90
N ALA A 173 18.59 -0.96 -3.99
CA ALA A 173 19.37 -1.43 -5.14
C ALA A 173 20.82 -1.78 -4.74
N GLY A 174 21.42 -1.03 -3.83
CA GLY A 174 22.77 -1.29 -3.28
C GLY A 174 22.87 -2.50 -2.34
N ILE A 175 21.74 -3.05 -1.86
CA ILE A 175 21.75 -4.23 -0.99
C ILE A 175 22.00 -5.49 -1.84
N PRO A 176 23.01 -6.34 -1.49
CA PRO A 176 23.18 -7.64 -2.13
C PRO A 176 21.88 -8.47 -2.02
N LYS A 177 21.53 -9.14 -3.10
CA LYS A 177 20.39 -10.07 -3.10
C LYS A 177 20.66 -11.21 -2.11
N LYS A 178 19.69 -11.47 -1.24
CA LYS A 178 19.72 -12.66 -0.36
C LYS A 178 19.10 -13.88 -1.02
#